data_1ee3ed6a3ac9cdeae70881976b877b35
#
_entry.id   1ee3ed6a3ac9cdeae70881976b877b35
#
_cell.length_a   1.000
_cell.length_b   1.000
_cell.length_c   1.000
_cell.angle_alpha   90.00
_cell.angle_beta   90.00
_cell.angle_gamma   90.00
#
_symmetry.space_group_name_H-M   'P 1'
#
loop_
_entity.id
_entity.type
_entity.pdbx_description
1 polymer ?
#
loop_
_entity_poly.entity_id
_entity_poly.type
_entity_poly.pdbx_seq_one_letter_code
_entity_poly.pdbx_strand_id
1 'polypeptide(L)'
;LEAGLMVPRQPGPYAFIGPVTILVCRGNKGAVGVAGEVVTAAGEGRGSTVSDEAVVIRDAEEALEGANAAPLSGHVVLLLYLNDKTFLDVGGAVARLVQAAMDRRIAIAMVHEQEPSCGGVPFANFFQQTPQVLLQQPYKLFNTVAVPLYPAPEHRKVSLRLALCSMGAVPCDAGPLQRRWELLRRRIAVARLVRRLSL
;
A
#
# COMPACT_ATOMS: atom_id res chain seq x y z
N LEU A 1 36.01 -15.86 -22.22
CA LEU A 1 34.75 -16.10 -21.47
C LEU A 1 34.26 -14.78 -20.91
N GLU A 2 33.47 -14.05 -21.72
CA GLU A 2 32.75 -12.86 -21.25
C GLU A 2 31.66 -13.33 -20.28
N ALA A 3 31.82 -13.02 -19.01
CA ALA A 3 30.75 -13.13 -18.04
C ALA A 3 29.70 -12.06 -18.42
N GLY A 4 28.69 -12.45 -19.20
CA GLY A 4 27.57 -11.59 -19.53
C GLY A 4 26.91 -11.11 -18.25
N LEU A 5 26.90 -9.79 -18.03
CA LEU A 5 26.14 -9.17 -16.94
C LEU A 5 24.69 -9.59 -17.11
N MET A 6 24.22 -10.48 -16.25
CA MET A 6 22.79 -10.81 -16.17
C MET A 6 22.07 -9.59 -15.59
N VAL A 7 21.59 -8.71 -16.47
CA VAL A 7 20.66 -7.65 -16.06
C VAL A 7 19.36 -8.34 -15.61
N PRO A 8 18.94 -8.18 -14.35
CA PRO A 8 17.69 -8.77 -13.91
C PRO A 8 16.59 -8.29 -14.87
N ARG A 9 15.82 -9.22 -15.44
CA ARG A 9 14.68 -8.90 -16.29
C ARG A 9 13.77 -7.98 -15.47
N GLN A 10 13.52 -6.78 -15.98
CA GLN A 10 12.58 -5.88 -15.31
C GLN A 10 11.27 -6.64 -15.14
N PRO A 11 10.74 -6.73 -13.91
CA PRO A 11 9.49 -7.42 -13.70
C PRO A 11 8.43 -6.76 -14.58
N GLY A 12 7.64 -7.58 -15.29
CA GLY A 12 6.54 -7.14 -16.13
C GLY A 12 5.51 -6.32 -15.34
N PRO A 13 4.43 -5.90 -16.00
CA PRO A 13 3.34 -5.21 -15.33
C PRO A 13 2.74 -6.07 -14.22
N TYR A 14 2.20 -5.41 -13.20
CA TYR A 14 1.55 -6.05 -12.05
C TYR A 14 0.03 -5.88 -12.13
N ALA A 15 -0.72 -6.87 -11.71
CA ALA A 15 -2.17 -6.80 -11.59
C ALA A 15 -2.68 -7.48 -10.33
N PHE A 16 -3.84 -7.07 -9.85
CA PHE A 16 -4.54 -7.78 -8.78
C PHE A 16 -5.32 -8.98 -9.33
N ILE A 17 -5.38 -10.06 -8.56
CA ILE A 17 -6.10 -11.30 -8.93
C ILE A 17 -7.62 -11.18 -8.69
N GLY A 18 -8.11 -10.06 -8.25
CA GLY A 18 -9.54 -9.84 -7.96
C GLY A 18 -9.77 -8.40 -7.57
N PRO A 19 -11.00 -8.06 -7.19
CA PRO A 19 -11.33 -6.70 -6.81
C PRO A 19 -10.57 -6.29 -5.55
N VAL A 20 -10.04 -5.07 -5.59
CA VAL A 20 -9.27 -4.46 -4.50
C VAL A 20 -9.86 -3.11 -4.16
N THR A 21 -10.03 -2.85 -2.89
CA THR A 21 -10.38 -1.53 -2.37
C THR A 21 -9.16 -0.89 -1.75
N ILE A 22 -8.73 0.24 -2.29
CA ILE A 22 -7.67 1.07 -1.71
C ILE A 22 -8.35 2.15 -0.88
N LEU A 23 -8.17 2.10 0.42
CA LEU A 23 -8.62 3.14 1.34
C LEU A 23 -7.60 4.26 1.39
N VAL A 24 -8.06 5.50 1.32
CA VAL A 24 -7.22 6.69 1.36
C VAL A 24 -7.80 7.68 2.35
N CYS A 25 -6.98 8.17 3.28
CA CYS A 25 -7.38 9.25 4.18
C CYS A 25 -7.22 10.61 3.47
N ARG A 26 -8.29 11.41 3.38
CA ARG A 26 -8.24 12.77 2.82
C ARG A 26 -7.33 13.70 3.61
N GLY A 27 -7.23 13.51 4.92
CA GLY A 27 -6.30 14.22 5.78
C GLY A 27 -4.82 13.91 5.49
N ASN A 28 -4.53 12.78 4.84
CA ASN A 28 -3.18 12.44 4.38
C ASN A 28 -2.88 13.11 3.05
N LYS A 29 -2.38 14.35 3.13
CA LYS A 29 -2.17 15.23 1.97
C LYS A 29 -1.33 14.55 0.88
N GLY A 30 -1.86 14.51 -0.36
CA GLY A 30 -1.21 13.88 -1.51
C GLY A 30 -1.55 12.40 -1.72
N ALA A 31 -2.08 11.71 -0.71
CA ALA A 31 -2.37 10.27 -0.78
C ALA A 31 -3.37 9.90 -1.89
N VAL A 32 -4.38 10.75 -2.14
CA VAL A 32 -5.35 10.53 -3.24
C VAL A 32 -4.66 10.54 -4.61
N GLY A 33 -3.73 11.48 -4.83
CA GLY A 33 -2.94 11.55 -6.07
C GLY A 33 -2.10 10.29 -6.27
N VAL A 34 -1.37 9.87 -5.22
CA VAL A 34 -0.57 8.64 -5.27
C VAL A 34 -1.43 7.39 -5.48
N ALA A 35 -2.62 7.31 -4.88
CA ALA A 35 -3.56 6.23 -5.15
C ALA A 35 -3.96 6.18 -6.64
N GLY A 36 -4.22 7.34 -7.25
CA GLY A 36 -4.49 7.45 -8.69
C GLY A 36 -3.34 6.94 -9.54
N GLU A 37 -2.09 7.29 -9.21
CA GLU A 37 -0.89 6.77 -9.89
C GLU A 37 -0.79 5.24 -9.77
N VAL A 38 -1.06 4.70 -8.57
CA VAL A 38 -1.05 3.24 -8.33
C VAL A 38 -2.11 2.54 -9.18
N VAL A 39 -3.34 3.09 -9.27
CA VAL A 39 -4.41 2.54 -10.12
C VAL A 39 -4.02 2.57 -11.59
N THR A 40 -3.45 3.68 -12.06
CA THR A 40 -2.95 3.82 -13.44
C THR A 40 -1.87 2.76 -13.73
N ALA A 41 -0.90 2.60 -12.83
CA ALA A 41 0.16 1.60 -12.97
C ALA A 41 -0.37 0.14 -12.96
N ALA A 42 -1.46 -0.13 -12.23
CA ALA A 42 -2.15 -1.42 -12.26
C ALA A 42 -2.86 -1.66 -13.60
N GLY A 43 -3.38 -0.60 -14.24
CA GLY A 43 -4.05 -0.66 -15.54
C GLY A 43 -3.09 -0.98 -16.70
N GLU A 44 -1.85 -0.49 -16.66
CA GLU A 44 -0.84 -0.75 -17.69
C GLU A 44 -0.54 -2.25 -17.90
N GLY A 45 -0.86 -3.08 -16.91
CA GLY A 45 -0.65 -4.54 -16.96
C GLY A 45 -1.81 -5.34 -17.54
N ARG A 46 -2.93 -4.72 -17.80
CA ARG A 46 -4.14 -5.38 -18.28
C ARG A 46 -4.27 -5.24 -19.78
N GLY A 47 -4.10 -6.33 -20.52
CA GLY A 47 -4.67 -6.42 -21.87
C GLY A 47 -6.18 -6.15 -21.79
N SER A 48 -6.71 -5.52 -22.82
CA SER A 48 -8.08 -4.95 -22.99
C SER A 48 -9.30 -5.82 -22.58
N THR A 49 -9.15 -6.92 -21.87
CA THR A 49 -10.22 -7.91 -21.66
C THR A 49 -10.67 -8.11 -20.19
N VAL A 50 -10.14 -7.34 -19.24
CA VAL A 50 -10.57 -7.47 -17.82
C VAL A 50 -11.26 -6.19 -17.37
N SER A 51 -12.50 -6.32 -16.92
CA SER A 51 -13.40 -5.25 -16.46
C SER A 51 -12.71 -4.21 -15.58
N ASP A 52 -12.98 -2.91 -15.83
CA ASP A 52 -12.48 -1.71 -15.13
C ASP A 52 -12.80 -1.69 -13.61
N GLU A 53 -13.60 -2.64 -13.12
CA GLU A 53 -14.08 -2.66 -11.73
C GLU A 53 -13.11 -3.26 -10.70
N ALA A 54 -11.88 -3.62 -11.08
CA ALA A 54 -11.02 -4.41 -10.18
C ALA A 54 -10.30 -3.60 -9.10
N VAL A 55 -10.13 -2.28 -9.24
CA VAL A 55 -9.47 -1.43 -8.24
C VAL A 55 -10.33 -0.21 -7.97
N VAL A 56 -10.78 -0.06 -6.74
CA VAL A 56 -11.64 1.04 -6.29
C VAL A 56 -10.92 1.83 -5.20
N ILE A 57 -10.83 3.15 -5.37
CA ILE A 57 -10.38 4.06 -4.31
C ILE A 57 -11.60 4.49 -3.50
N ARG A 58 -11.52 4.35 -2.17
CA ARG A 58 -12.56 4.80 -1.25
C ARG A 58 -11.97 5.67 -0.15
N ASP A 59 -12.79 6.57 0.34
CA ASP A 59 -12.46 7.37 1.51
C ASP A 59 -12.38 6.48 2.75
N ALA A 60 -11.26 6.58 3.50
CA ALA A 60 -11.03 5.76 4.67
C ALA A 60 -11.92 6.18 5.86
N GLU A 61 -12.24 7.46 6.01
CA GLU A 61 -13.13 7.96 7.08
C GLU A 61 -14.52 7.39 6.89
N GLU A 62 -15.06 7.52 5.67
CA GLU A 62 -16.37 6.96 5.33
C GLU A 62 -16.40 5.44 5.50
N ALA A 63 -15.34 4.74 5.09
CA ALA A 63 -15.28 3.28 5.10
C ALA A 63 -15.04 2.69 6.49
N LEU A 64 -14.30 3.39 7.37
CA LEU A 64 -13.89 2.88 8.68
C LEU A 64 -14.66 3.49 9.84
N GLU A 65 -15.12 4.75 9.74
CA GLU A 65 -15.77 5.48 10.82
C GLU A 65 -17.22 5.87 10.48
N GLY A 66 -17.64 5.73 9.23
CA GLY A 66 -19.00 6.09 8.80
C GLY A 66 -20.08 5.22 9.46
N ALA A 67 -21.14 5.86 9.97
CA ALA A 67 -22.29 5.18 10.59
C ALA A 67 -23.00 4.20 9.66
N ASN A 68 -22.94 4.45 8.34
CA ASN A 68 -23.54 3.63 7.28
C ASN A 68 -22.45 3.02 6.38
N ALA A 69 -21.28 2.71 6.93
CA ALA A 69 -20.18 2.14 6.15
C ALA A 69 -20.65 0.85 5.45
N ALA A 70 -20.63 0.86 4.13
CA ALA A 70 -20.89 -0.36 3.36
C ALA A 70 -19.85 -1.42 3.71
N PRO A 71 -20.26 -2.69 3.80
CA PRO A 71 -19.33 -3.76 4.16
C PRO A 71 -18.13 -3.78 3.20
N LEU A 72 -16.94 -3.81 3.77
CA LEU A 72 -15.71 -3.95 3.00
C LEU A 72 -15.61 -5.41 2.58
N SER A 73 -15.72 -5.67 1.28
CA SER A 73 -15.60 -7.01 0.70
C SER A 73 -14.35 -7.12 -0.16
N GLY A 74 -13.80 -8.33 -0.25
CA GLY A 74 -12.62 -8.57 -1.07
C GLY A 74 -11.32 -8.19 -0.39
N HIS A 75 -10.33 -7.83 -1.18
CA HIS A 75 -9.02 -7.39 -0.70
C HIS A 75 -9.04 -5.89 -0.42
N VAL A 76 -8.84 -5.52 0.84
CA VAL A 76 -8.85 -4.10 1.28
C VAL A 76 -7.46 -3.73 1.78
N VAL A 77 -6.95 -2.59 1.35
CA VAL A 77 -5.64 -2.05 1.75
C VAL A 77 -5.78 -0.59 2.08
N LEU A 78 -5.23 -0.14 3.19
CA LEU A 78 -5.05 1.29 3.49
C LEU A 78 -3.74 1.76 2.88
N LEU A 79 -3.79 2.75 1.99
CA LEU A 79 -2.61 3.45 1.49
C LEU A 79 -2.23 4.56 2.47
N LEU A 80 -1.06 4.43 3.08
CA LEU A 80 -0.46 5.46 3.92
C LEU A 80 0.71 6.12 3.16
N TYR A 81 0.50 7.37 2.74
CA TYR A 81 1.52 8.17 2.05
C TYR A 81 2.32 8.98 3.06
N LEU A 82 3.59 8.65 3.22
CA LEU A 82 4.52 9.27 4.16
C LEU A 82 5.21 10.47 3.53
N ASN A 83 4.88 11.65 4.03
CA ASN A 83 5.49 12.94 3.70
C ASN A 83 5.60 13.83 4.94
N ASP A 84 6.12 15.04 4.79
CA ASP A 84 6.33 15.99 5.88
C ASP A 84 5.04 16.40 6.63
N LYS A 85 3.85 16.13 6.08
CA LYS A 85 2.54 16.45 6.67
C LYS A 85 1.84 15.23 7.29
N THR A 86 2.37 14.03 7.09
CA THR A 86 1.74 12.81 7.63
C THR A 86 1.73 12.87 9.16
N PHE A 87 0.59 12.59 9.77
CA PHE A 87 0.31 12.69 11.22
C PHE A 87 0.33 14.10 11.82
N LEU A 88 0.48 15.16 11.00
CA LEU A 88 0.41 16.55 11.45
C LEU A 88 -0.97 17.18 11.17
N ASP A 89 -1.94 16.38 10.79
CA ASP A 89 -3.30 16.80 10.50
C ASP A 89 -4.03 17.25 11.78
N VAL A 90 -4.82 18.32 11.65
CA VAL A 90 -5.63 18.83 12.76
C VAL A 90 -6.68 17.77 13.14
N GLY A 91 -6.66 17.38 14.43
CA GLY A 91 -7.59 16.36 14.96
C GLY A 91 -7.10 14.91 14.83
N GLY A 92 -5.91 14.65 14.25
CA GLY A 92 -5.28 13.35 14.23
C GLY A 92 -6.07 12.27 13.46
N ALA A 93 -6.80 12.66 12.40
CA ALA A 93 -7.61 11.75 11.61
C ALA A 93 -6.78 10.63 10.98
N VAL A 94 -5.60 10.97 10.43
CA VAL A 94 -4.68 9.97 9.84
C VAL A 94 -4.31 8.90 10.85
N ALA A 95 -3.93 9.30 12.06
CA ALA A 95 -3.53 8.37 13.12
C ALA A 95 -4.70 7.46 13.55
N ARG A 96 -5.91 8.04 13.74
CA ARG A 96 -7.12 7.25 14.10
C ARG A 96 -7.47 6.24 13.01
N LEU A 97 -7.41 6.63 11.74
CA LEU A 97 -7.73 5.74 10.62
C LEU A 97 -6.70 4.63 10.46
N VAL A 98 -5.42 4.93 10.65
CA VAL A 98 -4.35 3.91 10.70
C VAL A 98 -4.62 2.91 11.83
N GLN A 99 -4.95 3.41 13.03
CA GLN A 99 -5.30 2.56 14.16
C GLN A 99 -6.52 1.70 13.85
N ALA A 100 -7.62 2.30 13.37
CA ALA A 100 -8.85 1.60 13.01
C ALA A 100 -8.62 0.53 11.93
N ALA A 101 -7.76 0.80 10.95
CA ALA A 101 -7.36 -0.17 9.94
C ALA A 101 -6.61 -1.35 10.55
N MET A 102 -5.65 -1.09 11.47
CA MET A 102 -4.90 -2.12 12.17
C MET A 102 -5.79 -2.97 13.07
N ASP A 103 -6.72 -2.36 13.82
CA ASP A 103 -7.69 -3.06 14.66
C ASP A 103 -8.60 -3.99 13.85
N ARG A 104 -8.98 -3.56 12.64
CA ARG A 104 -9.75 -4.36 11.68
C ARG A 104 -8.90 -5.33 10.85
N ARG A 105 -7.58 -5.38 11.10
CA ARG A 105 -6.61 -6.23 10.37
C ARG A 105 -6.58 -5.95 8.87
N ILE A 106 -6.84 -4.70 8.48
CA ILE A 106 -6.66 -4.22 7.12
C ILE A 106 -5.17 -4.01 6.89
N ALA A 107 -4.67 -4.51 5.76
CA ALA A 107 -3.27 -4.32 5.40
C ALA A 107 -2.96 -2.84 5.16
N ILE A 108 -1.79 -2.38 5.62
CA ILE A 108 -1.31 -1.03 5.37
C ILE A 108 -0.16 -1.09 4.38
N ALA A 109 -0.32 -0.44 3.25
CA ALA A 109 0.74 -0.21 2.27
C ALA A 109 1.32 1.19 2.48
N MET A 110 2.57 1.26 2.93
CA MET A 110 3.25 2.53 3.14
C MET A 110 4.07 2.92 1.93
N VAL A 111 3.90 4.15 1.46
CA VAL A 111 4.67 4.75 0.37
C VAL A 111 5.32 6.02 0.89
N HIS A 112 6.65 6.13 0.77
CA HIS A 112 7.44 7.23 1.31
C HIS A 112 7.93 8.15 0.20
N GLU A 113 7.46 9.40 0.18
CA GLU A 113 7.89 10.41 -0.79
C GLU A 113 9.38 10.73 -0.63
N GLN A 114 10.08 10.79 -1.76
CA GLN A 114 11.51 11.13 -1.82
C GLN A 114 11.75 12.52 -2.40
N GLU A 115 10.72 13.14 -3.03
CA GLU A 115 10.82 14.46 -3.62
C GLU A 115 10.58 15.55 -2.56
N PRO A 116 11.60 16.39 -2.25
CA PRO A 116 11.45 17.45 -1.24
C PRO A 116 10.32 18.43 -1.56
N SER A 117 10.11 18.78 -2.83
CA SER A 117 9.03 19.68 -3.25
C SER A 117 7.63 19.11 -3.02
N CYS A 118 7.51 17.77 -2.89
CA CYS A 118 6.29 17.05 -2.55
C CYS A 118 6.20 16.67 -1.06
N GLY A 119 7.12 17.17 -0.23
CA GLY A 119 7.19 16.90 1.20
C GLY A 119 8.03 15.67 1.56
N GLY A 120 8.94 15.25 0.68
CA GLY A 120 9.92 14.20 0.99
C GLY A 120 10.85 14.64 2.12
N VAL A 121 10.92 13.81 3.18
CA VAL A 121 11.77 14.04 4.37
C VAL A 121 12.45 12.72 4.75
N PRO A 122 13.58 12.78 5.48
CA PRO A 122 14.22 11.56 6.00
C PRO A 122 13.26 10.70 6.81
N PHE A 123 13.34 9.38 6.64
CA PHE A 123 12.42 8.44 7.30
C PHE A 123 12.42 8.58 8.83
N ALA A 124 13.55 8.99 9.42
CA ALA A 124 13.67 9.21 10.86
C ALA A 124 12.67 10.25 11.41
N ASN A 125 12.22 11.21 10.60
CA ASN A 125 11.27 12.23 11.01
C ASN A 125 9.91 11.63 11.38
N PHE A 126 9.52 10.53 10.73
CA PHE A 126 8.22 9.89 11.01
C PHE A 126 8.14 9.30 12.41
N PHE A 127 9.25 8.88 13.01
CA PHE A 127 9.25 8.42 14.41
C PHE A 127 8.93 9.55 15.40
N GLN A 128 9.19 10.79 15.03
CA GLN A 128 8.87 11.96 15.86
C GLN A 128 7.43 12.45 15.64
N GLN A 129 6.92 12.32 14.42
CA GLN A 129 5.59 12.79 14.04
C GLN A 129 4.48 11.79 14.37
N THR A 130 4.81 10.50 14.39
CA THR A 130 3.83 9.44 14.62
C THR A 130 3.46 9.33 16.10
N PRO A 131 2.15 9.29 16.45
CA PRO A 131 1.72 9.07 17.82
C PRO A 131 2.32 7.79 18.42
N GLN A 132 2.75 7.87 19.68
CA GLN A 132 3.44 6.77 20.39
C GLN A 132 2.64 5.46 20.40
N VAL A 133 1.32 5.54 20.45
CA VAL A 133 0.44 4.37 20.39
C VAL A 133 0.66 3.53 19.15
N LEU A 134 0.93 4.16 17.99
CA LEU A 134 1.18 3.45 16.73
C LEU A 134 2.61 2.89 16.62
N LEU A 135 3.55 3.46 17.37
CA LEU A 135 4.94 3.00 17.40
C LEU A 135 5.15 1.78 18.30
N GLN A 136 4.33 1.66 19.35
CA GLN A 136 4.44 0.62 20.37
C GLN A 136 3.55 -0.60 20.07
N GLN A 137 3.70 -1.64 20.87
CA GLN A 137 2.77 -2.77 20.83
C GLN A 137 1.33 -2.30 21.16
N PRO A 138 0.32 -2.89 20.52
CA PRO A 138 0.37 -4.02 19.59
C PRO A 138 0.66 -3.61 18.13
N TYR A 139 0.62 -2.32 17.81
CA TYR A 139 0.59 -1.83 16.42
C TYR A 139 1.94 -1.93 15.70
N LYS A 140 3.00 -1.32 16.26
CA LYS A 140 4.35 -1.31 15.67
C LYS A 140 4.30 -0.97 14.17
N LEU A 141 3.67 0.15 13.81
CA LEU A 141 3.39 0.55 12.43
C LEU A 141 4.59 0.38 11.49
N PHE A 142 5.77 0.81 11.91
CA PHE A 142 6.98 0.76 11.07
C PHE A 142 7.71 -0.59 11.08
N ASN A 143 7.11 -1.67 11.58
CA ASN A 143 7.60 -3.01 11.32
C ASN A 143 7.37 -3.46 9.87
N THR A 144 6.55 -2.71 9.11
CA THR A 144 6.34 -2.92 7.67
C THR A 144 7.24 -1.96 6.89
N VAL A 145 7.80 -2.45 5.79
CA VAL A 145 8.67 -1.63 4.93
C VAL A 145 7.84 -0.61 4.16
N ALA A 146 8.27 0.65 4.20
CA ALA A 146 7.72 1.69 3.33
C ALA A 146 8.42 1.67 1.97
N VAL A 147 7.65 1.71 0.89
CA VAL A 147 8.18 1.76 -0.47
C VAL A 147 8.60 3.20 -0.79
N PRO A 148 9.89 3.45 -1.13
CA PRO A 148 10.31 4.78 -1.53
C PRO A 148 9.70 5.18 -2.89
N LEU A 149 9.12 6.37 -2.96
CA LEU A 149 8.52 6.93 -4.17
C LEU A 149 9.45 8.00 -4.76
N TYR A 150 10.24 7.60 -5.75
CA TYR A 150 11.24 8.46 -6.36
C TYR A 150 10.61 9.40 -7.41
N PRO A 151 11.15 10.66 -7.56
CA PRO A 151 10.61 11.65 -8.50
C PRO A 151 10.94 11.34 -9.95
N ALA A 152 12.11 10.76 -10.24
CA ALA A 152 12.52 10.47 -11.62
C ALA A 152 11.55 9.48 -12.27
N PRO A 153 11.02 9.74 -13.50
CA PRO A 153 9.92 8.97 -14.09
C PRO A 153 10.16 7.46 -14.13
N GLU A 154 11.37 7.03 -14.50
CA GLU A 154 11.69 5.60 -14.58
C GLU A 154 11.77 4.94 -13.19
N HIS A 155 12.33 5.66 -12.20
CA HIS A 155 12.36 5.18 -10.82
C HIS A 155 10.97 5.19 -10.20
N ARG A 156 10.13 6.20 -10.53
CA ARG A 156 8.75 6.28 -10.05
C ARG A 156 7.92 5.09 -10.54
N LYS A 157 8.09 4.68 -11.80
CA LYS A 157 7.45 3.45 -12.33
C LYS A 157 7.84 2.21 -11.50
N VAL A 158 9.12 2.07 -11.16
CA VAL A 158 9.58 0.96 -10.31
C VAL A 158 8.97 1.06 -8.91
N SER A 159 8.95 2.25 -8.32
CA SER A 159 8.34 2.50 -7.01
C SER A 159 6.85 2.14 -7.00
N LEU A 160 6.09 2.53 -8.01
CA LEU A 160 4.67 2.20 -8.13
C LEU A 160 4.43 0.69 -8.28
N ARG A 161 5.28 -0.02 -9.02
CA ARG A 161 5.24 -1.49 -9.10
C ARG A 161 5.51 -2.16 -7.74
N LEU A 162 6.48 -1.65 -6.98
CA LEU A 162 6.75 -2.12 -5.63
C LEU A 162 5.58 -1.82 -4.68
N ALA A 163 4.94 -0.64 -4.81
CA ALA A 163 3.74 -0.29 -4.08
C ALA A 163 2.59 -1.24 -4.41
N LEU A 164 2.35 -1.52 -5.70
CA LEU A 164 1.37 -2.53 -6.13
C LEU A 164 1.66 -3.90 -5.51
N CYS A 165 2.93 -4.31 -5.50
CA CYS A 165 3.36 -5.58 -4.89
C CYS A 165 3.06 -5.59 -3.39
N SER A 166 3.36 -4.49 -2.66
CA SER A 166 3.05 -4.36 -1.23
C SER A 166 1.55 -4.40 -0.94
N MET A 167 0.73 -3.89 -1.87
CA MET A 167 -0.74 -3.97 -1.83
C MET A 167 -1.28 -5.32 -2.29
N GLY A 168 -0.40 -6.18 -2.75
CA GLY A 168 -0.79 -7.51 -3.10
C GLY A 168 -1.02 -7.78 -4.58
N ALA A 169 -0.63 -6.92 -5.50
CA ALA A 169 -0.57 -7.27 -6.91
C ALA A 169 0.51 -8.33 -7.21
N VAL A 170 0.34 -9.07 -8.28
CA VAL A 170 1.29 -10.08 -8.75
C VAL A 170 1.74 -9.75 -10.18
N PRO A 171 2.94 -10.19 -10.60
CA PRO A 171 3.38 -10.03 -11.97
C PRO A 171 2.39 -10.67 -12.96
N CYS A 172 2.08 -9.99 -14.06
CA CYS A 172 1.15 -10.50 -15.07
C CYS A 172 1.68 -11.72 -15.82
N ASP A 173 3.01 -11.85 -15.90
CA ASP A 173 3.72 -12.98 -16.49
C ASP A 173 3.90 -14.17 -15.51
N ALA A 174 3.43 -14.01 -14.28
CA ALA A 174 3.47 -15.11 -13.30
C ALA A 174 2.63 -16.28 -13.75
N GLY A 175 3.26 -17.45 -13.80
CA GLY A 175 2.56 -18.70 -14.10
C GLY A 175 1.49 -19.06 -13.06
N PRO A 176 0.53 -19.94 -13.42
CA PRO A 176 -0.59 -20.28 -12.52
C PRO A 176 -0.16 -20.83 -11.16
N LEU A 177 0.95 -21.54 -11.09
CA LEU A 177 1.52 -22.03 -9.83
C LEU A 177 2.06 -20.89 -8.97
N GLN A 178 2.74 -19.94 -9.56
CA GLN A 178 3.30 -18.77 -8.84
C GLN A 178 2.17 -17.89 -8.31
N ARG A 179 1.11 -17.64 -9.08
CA ARG A 179 -0.09 -16.91 -8.63
C ARG A 179 -0.75 -17.64 -7.45
N ARG A 180 -0.87 -18.97 -7.50
CA ARG A 180 -1.42 -19.77 -6.42
C ARG A 180 -0.55 -19.73 -5.16
N TRP A 181 0.78 -19.75 -5.30
CA TRP A 181 1.73 -19.61 -4.19
C TRP A 181 1.65 -18.24 -3.52
N GLU A 182 1.54 -17.18 -4.29
CA GLU A 182 1.37 -15.82 -3.73
C GLU A 182 0.05 -15.68 -2.96
N LEU A 183 -1.03 -16.26 -3.45
CA LEU A 183 -2.30 -16.30 -2.72
C LEU A 183 -2.20 -17.09 -1.40
N LEU A 184 -1.49 -18.20 -1.40
CA LEU A 184 -1.24 -19.00 -0.19
C LEU A 184 -0.35 -18.28 0.81
N ARG A 185 0.73 -17.66 0.36
CA ARG A 185 1.62 -16.85 1.21
C ARG A 185 0.86 -15.75 1.93
N ARG A 186 -0.06 -15.07 1.26
CA ARG A 186 -0.91 -14.03 1.86
C ARG A 186 -1.83 -14.59 2.92
N ARG A 187 -2.50 -15.71 2.64
CA ARG A 187 -3.35 -16.37 3.64
C ARG A 187 -2.55 -16.80 4.89
N ILE A 188 -1.32 -17.27 4.70
CA ILE A 188 -0.43 -17.65 5.79
C ILE A 188 0.09 -16.44 6.55
N ALA A 189 0.42 -15.33 5.87
CA ALA A 189 0.87 -14.10 6.51
C ALA A 189 -0.25 -13.49 7.39
N VAL A 190 -1.47 -13.44 6.88
CA VAL A 190 -2.65 -13.01 7.64
C VAL A 190 -2.91 -13.95 8.83
N ALA A 191 -2.83 -15.26 8.64
CA ALA A 191 -3.02 -16.24 9.72
C ALA A 191 -1.92 -16.15 10.80
N ARG A 192 -0.67 -15.87 10.43
CA ARG A 192 0.44 -15.65 11.38
C ARG A 192 0.28 -14.35 12.16
N LEU A 193 -0.20 -13.29 11.51
CA LEU A 193 -0.52 -12.03 12.19
C LEU A 193 -1.64 -12.24 13.22
N VAL A 194 -2.68 -13.00 12.86
CA VAL A 194 -3.78 -13.37 13.75
C VAL A 194 -3.28 -14.13 14.99
N ARG A 195 -2.39 -15.10 14.83
CA ARG A 195 -1.85 -15.88 15.97
C ARG A 195 -0.94 -15.06 16.90
N ARG A 196 -0.23 -14.05 16.37
CA ARG A 196 0.63 -13.19 17.20
C ARG A 196 -0.13 -12.16 18.05
N LEU A 197 -1.37 -11.86 17.69
CA LEU A 197 -2.24 -10.93 18.41
C LEU A 197 -3.20 -11.63 19.38
N SER A 198 -3.19 -12.97 19.42
CA SER A 198 -4.04 -13.79 20.31
C SER A 198 -3.25 -14.37 21.50
N LEU A 199 -2.00 -13.93 21.70
CA LEU A 199 -1.12 -14.18 22.84
C LEU A 199 -0.73 -12.85 23.51
#